data_9b086d84b9eed07707446e8447885c79
#
_entry.id   9b086d84b9eed07707446e8447885c79
#
_cell.length_a   1.000
_cell.length_b   1.000
_cell.length_c   1.000
_cell.angle_alpha   90.00
_cell.angle_beta   90.00
_cell.angle_gamma   90.00
#
_symmetry.space_group_name_H-M   'P 1'
#
loop_
_entity.id
_entity.type
_entity.pdbx_description
1 polymer ?
#
loop_
_entity_poly.entity_id
_entity_poly.type
_entity_poly.pdbx_seq_one_letter_code
_entity_poly.pdbx_strand_id
1 'polypeptide(L)'
;MHRARKLWLAFVLSASVMSVPSSSRLLAVSADSGEAPAQTAQKATLKPTAATTADIPFEDYEPQIEQQLLALANQSRRQAGVPLLTLDAGLSLAARIHAQAMLDARQLSHQFDGEATLPQRLAAVTELQLDQEGENVALDYDAEHGHQHLMLSPPHRANLLNPAYNVVGLGVVRSGDRLYIVEDFGRALPTYSASELKNLVATAVTEARLQARLPGLSRQDVAASDDAACSMAQADKLGTPSVRKLAERFTVMTYNTLHPETLPSGAGHALASHHLHSFSVGACYARTVTYPTGVYWVVLTLD
;
A
#
# COMPACT_ATOMS: atom_id res chain seq x y z
N MET A 1 9.96 24.94 -45.16
CA MET A 1 9.40 25.63 -43.99
C MET A 1 8.06 24.97 -43.62
N HIS A 2 8.05 23.94 -42.79
CA HIS A 2 6.80 23.39 -42.22
C HIS A 2 7.07 23.09 -40.75
N ARG A 3 6.46 23.90 -39.88
CA ARG A 3 6.49 23.72 -38.41
C ARG A 3 5.50 22.65 -38.02
N ALA A 4 5.97 21.53 -37.49
CA ALA A 4 5.14 20.52 -36.83
C ALA A 4 4.79 21.00 -35.42
N ARG A 5 3.50 21.22 -35.16
CA ARG A 5 2.94 21.47 -33.82
C ARG A 5 2.83 20.16 -33.07
N LYS A 6 3.54 20.05 -31.95
CA LYS A 6 3.36 18.95 -30.98
C LYS A 6 2.08 19.24 -30.19
N LEU A 7 1.07 18.36 -30.34
CA LEU A 7 -0.10 18.30 -29.45
C LEU A 7 0.32 17.56 -28.15
N TRP A 8 0.18 18.26 -27.03
CA TRP A 8 0.21 17.64 -25.71
C TRP A 8 -1.23 17.27 -25.34
N LEU A 9 -1.51 15.97 -25.20
CA LEU A 9 -2.74 15.49 -24.55
C LEU A 9 -2.49 15.44 -23.05
N ALA A 10 -3.13 16.33 -22.31
CA ALA A 10 -3.22 16.26 -20.86
C ALA A 10 -4.38 15.32 -20.50
N PHE A 11 -4.08 14.22 -19.83
CA PHE A 11 -5.09 13.38 -19.19
C PHE A 11 -5.50 14.04 -17.87
N VAL A 12 -6.72 14.54 -17.83
CA VAL A 12 -7.36 15.06 -16.61
C VAL A 12 -8.03 13.88 -15.93
N LEU A 13 -7.52 13.47 -14.75
CA LEU A 13 -8.25 12.59 -13.84
C LEU A 13 -9.30 13.45 -13.12
N SER A 14 -10.57 13.25 -13.46
CA SER A 14 -11.70 13.85 -12.75
C SER A 14 -11.99 13.09 -11.45
N ALA A 15 -11.71 13.75 -10.32
CA ALA A 15 -12.22 13.33 -9.01
C ALA A 15 -13.68 13.78 -8.90
N SER A 16 -14.63 12.84 -8.88
CA SER A 16 -16.03 13.13 -8.62
C SER A 16 -16.26 13.41 -7.14
N VAL A 17 -16.53 14.67 -6.82
CA VAL A 17 -17.03 15.11 -5.52
C VAL A 17 -18.54 14.86 -5.51
N MET A 18 -19.01 13.88 -4.75
CA MET A 18 -20.44 13.72 -4.47
C MET A 18 -20.86 14.67 -3.35
N SER A 19 -21.60 15.70 -3.71
CA SER A 19 -22.32 16.57 -2.78
C SER A 19 -23.61 15.87 -2.34
N VAL A 20 -23.78 15.67 -1.02
CA VAL A 20 -25.05 15.19 -0.43
C VAL A 20 -25.84 16.40 0.02
N PRO A 21 -27.08 16.60 -0.42
CA PRO A 21 -27.94 17.66 0.11
C PRO A 21 -28.57 17.24 1.44
N SER A 22 -28.45 18.14 2.42
CA SER A 22 -29.21 18.07 3.68
C SER A 22 -30.69 18.29 3.42
N SER A 23 -31.52 17.34 3.82
CA SER A 23 -32.93 17.58 4.04
C SER A 23 -33.48 16.74 5.21
N SER A 24 -33.72 17.40 6.30
CA SER A 24 -34.40 16.86 7.48
C SER A 24 -35.87 16.56 7.16
N ARG A 25 -36.35 15.36 7.42
CA ARG A 25 -37.72 15.10 7.78
C ARG A 25 -37.81 13.92 8.74
N LEU A 26 -38.24 14.22 9.96
CA LEU A 26 -38.75 13.25 10.91
C LEU A 26 -40.03 12.62 10.39
N LEU A 27 -40.13 11.30 10.45
CA LEU A 27 -41.38 10.58 10.58
C LEU A 27 -41.17 9.44 11.57
N ALA A 28 -41.87 9.55 12.69
CA ALA A 28 -42.01 8.51 13.70
C ALA A 28 -43.01 7.47 13.22
N VAL A 29 -42.68 6.18 13.35
CA VAL A 29 -43.67 5.10 13.40
C VAL A 29 -43.25 4.14 14.52
N SER A 30 -44.27 3.87 15.38
CA SER A 30 -44.17 3.08 16.61
C SER A 30 -44.09 1.58 16.37
N ALA A 31 -43.34 0.94 17.23
CA ALA A 31 -43.49 -0.35 17.90
C ALA A 31 -44.23 -1.50 17.21
N ASP A 32 -43.55 -2.61 17.06
CA ASP A 32 -44.09 -3.88 17.58
C ASP A 32 -42.92 -4.75 18.11
N SER A 33 -43.19 -5.34 19.26
CA SER A 33 -42.29 -6.12 20.09
C SER A 33 -42.24 -7.57 19.61
N GLY A 34 -41.04 -8.03 19.23
CA GLY A 34 -40.74 -9.42 18.96
C GLY A 34 -39.40 -9.78 19.57
N GLU A 35 -39.42 -10.33 20.77
CA GLU A 35 -38.30 -10.84 21.52
C GLU A 35 -37.77 -12.13 20.85
N ALA A 36 -36.51 -12.12 20.38
CA ALA A 36 -35.78 -13.30 19.97
C ALA A 36 -34.41 -13.35 20.71
N PRO A 37 -33.91 -14.55 21.09
CA PRO A 37 -32.95 -14.70 22.16
C PRO A 37 -31.54 -14.23 21.76
N ALA A 38 -30.86 -13.59 22.71
CA ALA A 38 -29.49 -13.17 22.64
C ALA A 38 -28.56 -14.35 22.35
N GLN A 39 -28.03 -14.44 21.14
CA GLN A 39 -26.85 -15.23 20.86
C GLN A 39 -25.61 -14.41 21.22
N THR A 40 -24.90 -14.89 22.23
CA THR A 40 -23.62 -14.39 22.70
C THR A 40 -22.60 -14.47 21.57
N ALA A 41 -22.32 -13.34 20.90
CA ALA A 41 -21.22 -13.25 19.95
C ALA A 41 -19.90 -13.38 20.73
N GLN A 42 -19.31 -14.56 20.68
CA GLN A 42 -17.93 -14.76 21.10
C GLN A 42 -17.03 -13.91 20.21
N LYS A 43 -16.39 -12.93 20.83
CA LYS A 43 -15.36 -12.09 20.26
C LYS A 43 -14.15 -12.96 19.95
N ALA A 44 -14.08 -13.48 18.72
CA ALA A 44 -12.89 -14.16 18.23
C ALA A 44 -11.80 -13.10 18.04
N THR A 45 -10.93 -13.01 19.04
CA THR A 45 -9.66 -12.30 18.93
C THR A 45 -8.78 -13.13 18.00
N LEU A 46 -8.77 -12.80 16.72
CA LEU A 46 -7.78 -13.30 15.77
C LEU A 46 -6.44 -12.70 16.19
N LYS A 47 -5.70 -13.43 17.02
CA LYS A 47 -4.29 -13.22 17.23
C LYS A 47 -3.63 -13.53 15.89
N PRO A 48 -2.82 -12.63 15.28
CA PRO A 48 -2.04 -13.00 14.12
C PRO A 48 -1.08 -14.08 14.58
N THR A 49 -1.35 -15.32 14.22
CA THR A 49 -0.38 -16.39 14.31
C THR A 49 0.65 -16.04 13.26
N ALA A 50 1.82 -15.54 13.71
CA ALA A 50 2.99 -15.53 12.86
C ALA A 50 3.13 -16.95 12.34
N ALA A 51 2.87 -17.18 11.06
CA ALA A 51 3.22 -18.41 10.40
C ALA A 51 4.74 -18.50 10.54
N THR A 52 5.17 -19.32 11.48
CA THR A 52 6.55 -19.75 11.56
C THR A 52 6.90 -20.25 10.18
N THR A 53 7.97 -19.75 9.59
CA THR A 53 8.59 -20.25 8.36
C THR A 53 9.15 -21.65 8.63
N ALA A 54 8.27 -22.59 8.98
CA ALA A 54 8.59 -23.98 9.13
C ALA A 54 8.35 -24.65 7.80
N ASP A 55 9.47 -24.95 7.11
CA ASP A 55 9.63 -26.00 6.11
C ASP A 55 8.34 -26.41 5.38
N ILE A 56 7.92 -25.59 4.40
CA ILE A 56 7.08 -26.10 3.32
C ILE A 56 8.06 -26.91 2.47
N PRO A 57 7.97 -28.25 2.43
CA PRO A 57 8.85 -29.05 1.59
C PRO A 57 8.45 -28.81 0.14
N PHE A 58 9.09 -27.85 -0.48
CA PHE A 58 9.03 -27.66 -1.94
C PHE A 58 10.04 -28.64 -2.56
N GLU A 59 9.64 -29.88 -2.77
CA GLU A 59 10.49 -30.91 -3.41
C GLU A 59 10.87 -30.53 -4.85
N ASP A 60 10.09 -29.66 -5.49
CA ASP A 60 10.26 -29.25 -6.90
C ASP A 60 10.74 -27.80 -7.05
N TYR A 61 11.18 -27.18 -5.98
CA TYR A 61 11.62 -25.78 -5.96
C TYR A 61 13.01 -25.59 -6.56
N GLU A 62 13.20 -24.53 -7.39
CA GLU A 62 14.39 -24.30 -8.22
C GLU A 62 15.16 -23.00 -7.88
N PRO A 63 15.86 -22.91 -6.72
CA PRO A 63 16.51 -21.69 -6.27
C PRO A 63 17.62 -21.20 -7.21
N GLN A 64 18.26 -22.09 -7.95
CA GLN A 64 19.30 -21.71 -8.94
C GLN A 64 18.66 -21.00 -10.15
N ILE A 65 17.50 -21.43 -10.59
CA ILE A 65 16.75 -20.78 -11.67
C ILE A 65 16.28 -19.39 -11.25
N GLU A 66 15.84 -19.21 -9.99
CA GLU A 66 15.48 -17.88 -9.47
C GLU A 66 16.67 -16.92 -9.49
N GLN A 67 17.85 -17.37 -9.11
CA GLN A 67 19.06 -16.54 -9.18
C GLN A 67 19.41 -16.17 -10.62
N GLN A 68 19.25 -17.09 -11.57
CA GLN A 68 19.46 -16.80 -13.00
C GLN A 68 18.44 -15.77 -13.51
N LEU A 69 17.16 -15.91 -13.17
CA LEU A 69 16.11 -14.93 -13.53
C LEU A 69 16.40 -13.54 -12.97
N LEU A 70 16.82 -13.44 -11.70
CA LEU A 70 17.25 -12.16 -11.11
C LEU A 70 18.42 -11.53 -11.89
N ALA A 71 19.40 -12.34 -12.26
CA ALA A 71 20.57 -11.87 -13.01
C ALA A 71 20.16 -11.34 -14.41
N LEU A 72 19.29 -12.08 -15.13
CA LEU A 72 18.75 -11.71 -16.44
C LEU A 72 17.88 -10.45 -16.37
N ALA A 73 16.97 -10.38 -15.39
CA ALA A 73 16.14 -9.19 -15.16
C ALA A 73 17.01 -7.96 -14.90
N ASN A 74 18.00 -8.07 -14.02
CA ASN A 74 18.93 -6.98 -13.70
C ASN A 74 19.89 -6.64 -14.86
N GLN A 75 20.21 -7.59 -15.73
CA GLN A 75 20.94 -7.32 -16.97
C GLN A 75 20.09 -6.47 -17.93
N SER A 76 18.83 -6.85 -18.14
CA SER A 76 17.89 -6.09 -18.99
C SER A 76 17.63 -4.69 -18.45
N ARG A 77 17.49 -4.55 -17.12
CA ARG A 77 17.31 -3.26 -16.45
C ARG A 77 18.55 -2.35 -16.61
N ARG A 78 19.77 -2.90 -16.47
CA ARG A 78 21.00 -2.13 -16.77
C ARG A 78 21.04 -1.63 -18.20
N GLN A 79 20.67 -2.48 -19.18
CA GLN A 79 20.62 -2.11 -20.60
C GLN A 79 19.58 -1.03 -20.87
N ALA A 80 18.47 -1.05 -20.13
CA ALA A 80 17.40 -0.05 -20.23
C ALA A 80 17.70 1.24 -19.42
N GLY A 81 18.77 1.28 -18.62
CA GLY A 81 19.13 2.45 -17.79
C GLY A 81 18.18 2.68 -16.61
N VAL A 82 17.50 1.62 -16.10
CA VAL A 82 16.61 1.72 -14.94
C VAL A 82 17.26 1.09 -13.69
N PRO A 83 16.84 1.47 -12.46
CA PRO A 83 17.39 0.93 -11.22
C PRO A 83 17.31 -0.60 -11.14
N LEU A 84 18.28 -1.23 -10.49
CA LEU A 84 18.28 -2.68 -10.30
C LEU A 84 17.25 -3.11 -9.24
N LEU A 85 16.78 -4.34 -9.36
CA LEU A 85 15.93 -4.99 -8.39
C LEU A 85 16.77 -5.67 -7.30
N THR A 86 16.32 -5.56 -6.05
CA THR A 86 16.84 -6.33 -4.92
C THR A 86 15.89 -7.49 -4.65
N LEU A 87 16.43 -8.70 -4.46
CA LEU A 87 15.62 -9.86 -4.10
C LEU A 87 15.10 -9.69 -2.67
N ASP A 88 13.78 -9.88 -2.47
CA ASP A 88 13.16 -9.93 -1.15
C ASP A 88 12.68 -11.34 -0.84
N ALA A 89 12.99 -11.83 0.35
CA ALA A 89 12.66 -13.20 0.76
C ALA A 89 11.15 -13.40 0.97
N GLY A 90 10.45 -12.38 1.47
CA GLY A 90 9.00 -12.44 1.66
C GLY A 90 8.28 -12.49 0.32
N LEU A 91 8.62 -11.58 -0.61
CA LEU A 91 8.07 -11.61 -1.95
C LEU A 91 8.38 -12.94 -2.67
N SER A 92 9.60 -13.48 -2.48
CA SER A 92 9.96 -14.78 -3.06
C SER A 92 9.11 -15.92 -2.48
N LEU A 93 8.77 -15.85 -1.19
CA LEU A 93 7.86 -16.84 -0.59
C LEU A 93 6.46 -16.75 -1.19
N ALA A 94 5.91 -15.54 -1.41
CA ALA A 94 4.62 -15.36 -2.09
C ALA A 94 4.65 -15.92 -3.50
N ALA A 95 5.69 -15.58 -4.27
CA ALA A 95 5.89 -16.05 -5.65
C ALA A 95 5.97 -17.57 -5.74
N ARG A 96 6.68 -18.23 -4.81
CA ARG A 96 6.79 -19.70 -4.74
C ARG A 96 5.46 -20.37 -4.43
N ILE A 97 4.70 -19.82 -3.46
CA ILE A 97 3.36 -20.33 -3.11
C ILE A 97 2.45 -20.24 -4.35
N HIS A 98 2.49 -19.14 -5.08
CA HIS A 98 1.69 -18.98 -6.28
C HIS A 98 2.15 -19.88 -7.44
N ALA A 99 3.47 -20.05 -7.64
CA ALA A 99 4.02 -20.99 -8.61
C ALA A 99 3.57 -22.43 -8.33
N GLN A 100 3.53 -22.83 -7.03
CA GLN A 100 3.00 -24.13 -6.62
C GLN A 100 1.50 -24.25 -6.91
N ALA A 101 0.71 -23.23 -6.64
CA ALA A 101 -0.73 -23.24 -6.96
C ALA A 101 -0.98 -23.36 -8.46
N MET A 102 -0.16 -22.70 -9.31
CA MET A 102 -0.23 -22.89 -10.78
C MET A 102 0.11 -24.33 -11.19
N LEU A 103 1.13 -24.94 -10.58
CA LEU A 103 1.48 -26.35 -10.84
C LEU A 103 0.34 -27.29 -10.44
N ASP A 104 -0.24 -27.13 -9.26
CA ASP A 104 -1.32 -27.95 -8.73
C ASP A 104 -2.57 -27.87 -9.63
N ALA A 105 -2.89 -26.66 -10.09
CA ALA A 105 -3.97 -26.40 -11.03
C ALA A 105 -3.63 -26.79 -12.48
N ARG A 106 -2.34 -27.02 -12.79
CA ARG A 106 -1.83 -27.20 -14.17
C ARG A 106 -2.26 -26.06 -15.11
N GLN A 107 -2.28 -24.84 -14.59
CA GLN A 107 -2.77 -23.67 -15.30
C GLN A 107 -1.91 -22.45 -14.99
N LEU A 108 -1.62 -21.64 -16.02
CA LEU A 108 -1.08 -20.30 -15.85
C LEU A 108 -2.21 -19.35 -15.49
N SER A 109 -2.06 -18.63 -14.37
CA SER A 109 -3.04 -17.64 -13.91
C SER A 109 -2.37 -16.63 -12.99
N HIS A 110 -2.83 -15.38 -13.03
CA HIS A 110 -2.47 -14.37 -12.04
C HIS A 110 -3.28 -14.47 -10.74
N GLN A 111 -4.43 -15.15 -10.80
CA GLN A 111 -5.37 -15.26 -9.69
C GLN A 111 -6.23 -16.49 -9.85
N PHE A 112 -6.35 -17.31 -8.83
CA PHE A 112 -7.30 -18.42 -8.77
C PHE A 112 -8.54 -18.03 -7.96
N ASP A 113 -9.65 -18.73 -8.18
CA ASP A 113 -10.87 -18.55 -7.40
C ASP A 113 -10.61 -18.84 -5.91
N GLY A 114 -10.93 -17.88 -5.06
CA GLY A 114 -10.71 -17.99 -3.61
C GLY A 114 -9.28 -17.71 -3.14
N GLU A 115 -8.34 -17.49 -4.05
CA GLU A 115 -6.98 -17.06 -3.70
C GLU A 115 -6.98 -15.58 -3.26
N ALA A 116 -6.13 -15.23 -2.31
CA ALA A 116 -5.88 -13.84 -1.93
C ALA A 116 -5.31 -13.03 -3.12
N THR A 117 -5.69 -11.75 -3.22
CA THR A 117 -5.15 -10.86 -4.26
C THR A 117 -3.63 -10.68 -4.12
N LEU A 118 -2.95 -10.27 -5.19
CA LEU A 118 -1.49 -10.04 -5.16
C LEU A 118 -1.07 -9.18 -3.95
N PRO A 119 -1.65 -7.98 -3.68
CA PRO A 119 -1.28 -7.20 -2.49
C PRO A 119 -1.47 -7.97 -1.17
N GLN A 120 -2.50 -8.80 -1.07
CA GLN A 120 -2.75 -9.61 0.12
C GLN A 120 -1.77 -10.78 0.26
N ARG A 121 -1.39 -11.44 -0.85
CA ARG A 121 -0.38 -12.50 -0.88
C ARG A 121 0.97 -11.95 -0.42
N LEU A 122 1.40 -10.80 -0.98
CA LEU A 122 2.64 -10.14 -0.60
C LEU A 122 2.61 -9.70 0.87
N ALA A 123 1.54 -9.03 1.30
CA ALA A 123 1.40 -8.55 2.67
C ALA A 123 1.40 -9.65 3.72
N ALA A 124 1.00 -10.88 3.36
CA ALA A 124 0.99 -12.01 4.29
C ALA A 124 2.41 -12.48 4.68
N VAL A 125 3.42 -12.21 3.85
CA VAL A 125 4.76 -12.81 3.99
C VAL A 125 5.91 -11.80 3.96
N THR A 126 5.68 -10.53 3.56
CA THR A 126 6.72 -9.49 3.60
C THR A 126 6.45 -8.47 4.70
N GLU A 127 7.53 -7.94 5.30
CA GLU A 127 7.46 -6.79 6.21
C GLU A 127 7.59 -5.44 5.48
N LEU A 128 7.84 -5.47 4.17
CA LEU A 128 7.99 -4.25 3.39
C LEU A 128 6.66 -3.48 3.30
N GLN A 129 6.75 -2.16 3.36
CA GLN A 129 5.68 -1.26 2.97
C GLN A 129 5.76 -1.06 1.46
N LEU A 130 4.74 -1.49 0.73
CA LEU A 130 4.68 -1.39 -0.72
C LEU A 130 3.60 -0.38 -1.11
N ASP A 131 3.86 0.43 -2.14
CA ASP A 131 2.87 1.34 -2.72
C ASP A 131 2.60 1.07 -4.22
N GLN A 132 3.37 0.19 -4.82
CA GLN A 132 3.14 -0.36 -6.16
C GLN A 132 3.56 -1.82 -6.17
N GLU A 133 2.75 -2.66 -6.77
CA GLU A 133 3.02 -4.07 -6.99
C GLU A 133 2.73 -4.46 -8.45
N GLY A 134 3.34 -5.54 -8.89
CA GLY A 134 3.10 -6.14 -10.19
C GLY A 134 3.56 -7.59 -10.22
N GLU A 135 3.02 -8.36 -11.13
CA GLU A 135 3.33 -9.78 -11.26
C GLU A 135 3.54 -10.15 -12.73
N ASN A 136 4.52 -10.99 -12.97
CA ASN A 136 4.66 -11.74 -14.21
C ASN A 136 4.55 -13.23 -13.90
N VAL A 137 3.84 -13.96 -14.75
CA VAL A 137 3.78 -15.42 -14.71
C VAL A 137 4.18 -16.00 -16.07
N ALA A 138 4.93 -17.12 -16.06
CA ALA A 138 5.34 -17.81 -17.27
C ALA A 138 5.39 -19.32 -17.07
N LEU A 139 5.30 -20.06 -18.17
CA LEU A 139 5.54 -21.51 -18.25
C LEU A 139 6.58 -21.75 -19.34
N ASP A 140 7.78 -22.16 -18.96
CA ASP A 140 8.89 -22.30 -19.87
C ASP A 140 9.79 -23.52 -19.54
N TYR A 141 10.91 -23.66 -20.22
CA TYR A 141 11.84 -24.80 -20.05
C TYR A 141 13.03 -24.44 -19.15
N ASP A 142 13.51 -23.19 -19.22
CA ASP A 142 14.64 -22.68 -18.48
C ASP A 142 14.53 -21.17 -18.23
N ALA A 143 15.46 -20.59 -17.50
CA ALA A 143 15.47 -19.18 -17.13
C ALA A 143 15.61 -18.25 -18.35
N GLU A 144 16.48 -18.59 -19.29
CA GLU A 144 16.79 -17.79 -20.46
C GLU A 144 15.57 -17.65 -21.39
N HIS A 145 14.90 -18.76 -21.71
CA HIS A 145 13.69 -18.74 -22.53
C HIS A 145 12.55 -18.04 -21.79
N GLY A 146 12.34 -18.33 -20.49
CA GLY A 146 11.33 -17.66 -19.68
C GLY A 146 11.52 -16.14 -19.67
N HIS A 147 12.71 -15.68 -19.37
CA HIS A 147 13.03 -14.25 -19.41
C HIS A 147 12.85 -13.64 -20.81
N GLN A 148 13.31 -14.34 -21.87
CA GLN A 148 13.16 -13.87 -23.23
C GLN A 148 11.70 -13.72 -23.63
N HIS A 149 10.85 -14.70 -23.33
CA HIS A 149 9.42 -14.65 -23.64
C HIS A 149 8.71 -13.54 -22.86
N LEU A 150 9.04 -13.32 -21.57
CA LEU A 150 8.55 -12.22 -20.80
C LEU A 150 8.98 -10.86 -21.40
N MET A 151 10.22 -10.72 -21.85
CA MET A 151 10.73 -9.51 -22.51
C MET A 151 10.12 -9.27 -23.90
N LEU A 152 9.67 -10.29 -24.61
CA LEU A 152 8.94 -10.16 -25.88
C LEU A 152 7.46 -9.78 -25.70
N SER A 153 6.89 -10.02 -24.53
CA SER A 153 5.52 -9.67 -24.19
C SER A 153 5.42 -8.22 -23.65
N PRO A 154 4.73 -7.29 -24.31
CA PRO A 154 4.70 -5.90 -23.87
C PRO A 154 4.28 -5.67 -22.41
N PRO A 155 3.22 -6.30 -21.86
CA PRO A 155 2.82 -6.11 -20.47
C PRO A 155 3.86 -6.67 -19.49
N HIS A 156 4.42 -7.85 -19.72
CA HIS A 156 5.44 -8.44 -18.85
C HIS A 156 6.75 -7.64 -18.89
N ARG A 157 7.16 -7.20 -20.08
CA ARG A 157 8.30 -6.30 -20.24
C ARG A 157 8.11 -4.98 -19.50
N ALA A 158 6.90 -4.44 -19.48
CA ALA A 158 6.59 -3.21 -18.75
C ALA A 158 6.82 -3.39 -17.23
N ASN A 159 6.46 -4.54 -16.66
CA ASN A 159 6.78 -4.87 -15.28
C ASN A 159 8.30 -5.02 -15.07
N LEU A 160 8.97 -5.85 -15.89
CA LEU A 160 10.42 -6.08 -15.80
C LEU A 160 11.24 -4.79 -15.85
N LEU A 161 10.83 -3.82 -16.65
CA LEU A 161 11.54 -2.55 -16.87
C LEU A 161 10.91 -1.35 -16.16
N ASN A 162 9.92 -1.55 -15.30
CA ASN A 162 9.31 -0.46 -14.54
C ASN A 162 10.33 0.22 -13.62
N PRO A 163 10.69 1.49 -13.84
CA PRO A 163 11.71 2.16 -13.05
C PRO A 163 11.27 2.42 -11.59
N ALA A 164 9.98 2.31 -11.29
CA ALA A 164 9.48 2.49 -9.93
C ALA A 164 9.75 1.27 -9.04
N TYR A 165 9.82 0.05 -9.60
CA TYR A 165 10.09 -1.14 -8.82
C TYR A 165 11.56 -1.19 -8.37
N ASN A 166 11.78 -1.53 -7.09
CA ASN A 166 13.10 -1.64 -6.47
C ASN A 166 13.32 -3.00 -5.79
N VAL A 167 12.26 -3.79 -5.61
CA VAL A 167 12.33 -5.15 -5.05
C VAL A 167 11.61 -6.14 -5.96
N VAL A 168 12.02 -7.41 -5.88
CA VAL A 168 11.38 -8.54 -6.57
C VAL A 168 11.43 -9.79 -5.70
N GLY A 169 10.37 -10.58 -5.76
CA GLY A 169 10.33 -11.97 -5.33
C GLY A 169 10.30 -12.88 -6.54
N LEU A 170 10.98 -14.00 -6.46
CA LEU A 170 11.02 -15.00 -7.52
C LEU A 170 10.58 -16.35 -6.96
N GLY A 171 9.68 -16.99 -7.67
CA GLY A 171 9.19 -18.33 -7.37
C GLY A 171 9.23 -19.21 -8.61
N VAL A 172 9.96 -20.33 -8.54
CA VAL A 172 10.08 -21.28 -9.64
C VAL A 172 9.85 -22.69 -9.14
N VAL A 173 8.89 -23.38 -9.74
CA VAL A 173 8.57 -24.77 -9.46
C VAL A 173 8.67 -25.59 -10.74
N ARG A 174 9.32 -26.77 -10.67
CA ARG A 174 9.52 -27.66 -11.81
C ARG A 174 8.43 -28.73 -11.92
N SER A 175 8.00 -29.00 -13.12
CA SER A 175 7.13 -30.13 -13.45
C SER A 175 7.61 -30.79 -14.75
N GLY A 176 8.30 -31.91 -14.62
CA GLY A 176 8.95 -32.56 -15.77
C GLY A 176 9.99 -31.65 -16.41
N ASP A 177 9.81 -31.32 -17.69
CA ASP A 177 10.66 -30.42 -18.45
C ASP A 177 10.20 -28.95 -18.43
N ARG A 178 9.19 -28.60 -17.62
CA ARG A 178 8.61 -27.26 -17.55
C ARG A 178 8.85 -26.60 -16.19
N LEU A 179 8.96 -25.29 -16.23
CA LEU A 179 9.06 -24.41 -15.08
C LEU A 179 7.84 -23.50 -15.00
N TYR A 180 7.13 -23.52 -13.88
CA TYR A 180 6.17 -22.49 -13.51
C TYR A 180 6.94 -21.37 -12.86
N ILE A 181 6.95 -20.18 -13.46
CA ILE A 181 7.74 -19.02 -13.07
C ILE A 181 6.81 -17.92 -12.61
N VAL A 182 7.09 -17.34 -11.44
CA VAL A 182 6.43 -16.13 -10.92
C VAL A 182 7.48 -15.11 -10.56
N GLU A 183 7.28 -13.87 -10.99
CA GLU A 183 8.08 -12.70 -10.63
C GLU A 183 7.14 -11.67 -9.97
N ASP A 184 7.21 -11.51 -8.65
CA ASP A 184 6.46 -10.54 -7.87
C ASP A 184 7.29 -9.28 -7.67
N PHE A 185 6.89 -8.18 -8.29
CA PHE A 185 7.58 -6.89 -8.21
C PHE A 185 6.95 -5.99 -7.15
N GLY A 186 7.76 -5.12 -6.54
CA GLY A 186 7.28 -4.11 -5.62
C GLY A 186 8.12 -2.83 -5.63
N ARG A 187 7.47 -1.72 -5.27
CA ARG A 187 8.17 -0.52 -4.81
C ARG A 187 8.12 -0.49 -3.30
N ALA A 188 9.24 -0.89 -2.68
CA ALA A 188 9.40 -0.79 -1.23
C ALA A 188 9.69 0.66 -0.84
N LEU A 189 8.93 1.16 0.12
CA LEU A 189 9.09 2.49 0.70
C LEU A 189 9.93 2.43 1.98
N PRO A 190 10.60 3.54 2.36
CA PRO A 190 11.20 3.67 3.68
C PRO A 190 10.15 3.51 4.77
N THR A 191 10.52 2.83 5.85
CA THR A 191 9.71 2.78 7.07
C THR A 191 10.24 3.79 8.08
N TYR A 192 9.33 4.47 8.77
CA TYR A 192 9.66 5.52 9.74
C TYR A 192 9.19 5.15 11.14
N SER A 193 10.01 5.43 12.13
CA SER A 193 9.58 5.42 13.53
C SER A 193 8.49 6.49 13.77
N ALA A 194 7.73 6.35 14.85
CA ALA A 194 6.68 7.34 15.18
C ALA A 194 7.24 8.76 15.31
N SER A 195 8.46 8.92 15.83
CA SER A 195 9.11 10.23 15.96
C SER A 195 9.55 10.81 14.61
N GLU A 196 10.14 10.01 13.73
CA GLU A 196 10.53 10.42 12.38
C GLU A 196 9.28 10.81 11.56
N LEU A 197 8.24 10.00 11.61
CA LEU A 197 6.97 10.25 10.95
C LEU A 197 6.38 11.62 11.38
N LYS A 198 6.29 11.87 12.70
CA LYS A 198 5.80 13.14 13.20
C LYS A 198 6.69 14.33 12.79
N ASN A 199 8.00 14.12 12.69
CA ASN A 199 8.93 15.16 12.25
C ASN A 199 8.77 15.46 10.75
N LEU A 200 8.58 14.44 9.90
CA LEU A 200 8.31 14.63 8.47
C LEU A 200 7.04 15.44 8.25
N VAL A 201 5.95 15.07 8.91
CA VAL A 201 4.68 15.83 8.84
C VAL A 201 4.85 17.25 9.36
N ALA A 202 5.55 17.44 10.48
CA ALA A 202 5.78 18.78 11.05
C ALA A 202 6.64 19.67 10.13
N THR A 203 7.64 19.09 9.46
CA THR A 203 8.42 19.77 8.42
C THR A 203 7.52 20.20 7.28
N ALA A 204 6.69 19.30 6.75
CA ALA A 204 5.76 19.62 5.67
C ALA A 204 4.75 20.72 6.04
N VAL A 205 4.26 20.75 7.30
CA VAL A 205 3.42 21.85 7.82
C VAL A 205 4.19 23.17 7.82
N THR A 206 5.43 23.17 8.29
CA THR A 206 6.28 24.37 8.33
C THR A 206 6.57 24.92 6.93
N GLU A 207 6.91 24.03 5.99
CA GLU A 207 7.16 24.40 4.60
C GLU A 207 5.90 24.94 3.90
N ALA A 208 4.73 24.34 4.14
CA ALA A 208 3.46 24.83 3.59
C ALA A 208 3.14 26.26 4.06
N ARG A 209 3.39 26.57 5.34
CA ARG A 209 3.22 27.92 5.90
C ARG A 209 4.22 28.90 5.29
N LEU A 210 5.49 28.50 5.16
CA LEU A 210 6.53 29.32 4.55
C LEU A 210 6.21 29.66 3.08
N GLN A 211 5.78 28.66 2.30
CA GLN A 211 5.38 28.86 0.90
C GLN A 211 4.18 29.79 0.77
N ALA A 212 3.25 29.74 1.73
CA ALA A 212 2.10 30.65 1.81
C ALA A 212 2.48 32.05 2.37
N ARG A 213 3.75 32.30 2.72
CA ARG A 213 4.24 33.53 3.36
C ARG A 213 3.52 33.87 4.67
N LEU A 214 3.18 32.85 5.45
CA LEU A 214 2.50 32.97 6.73
C LEU A 214 3.49 32.75 7.88
N PRO A 215 3.21 33.31 9.08
CA PRO A 215 4.01 33.04 10.28
C PRO A 215 4.06 31.54 10.57
N GLY A 216 5.21 31.07 11.08
CA GLY A 216 5.35 29.68 11.55
C GLY A 216 4.40 29.38 12.71
N LEU A 217 4.05 28.13 12.91
CA LEU A 217 3.26 27.64 14.03
C LEU A 217 4.17 27.00 15.08
N SER A 218 3.84 27.14 16.37
CA SER A 218 4.52 26.41 17.41
C SER A 218 4.03 24.97 17.46
N ARG A 219 4.97 24.00 17.45
CA ARG A 219 4.62 22.58 17.59
C ARG A 219 4.34 22.28 19.06
N GLN A 220 3.21 21.62 19.30
CA GLN A 220 2.79 21.13 20.60
C GLN A 220 2.82 19.60 20.62
N ASP A 221 2.97 19.00 21.79
CA ASP A 221 2.81 17.57 21.98
C ASP A 221 1.45 17.31 22.66
N VAL A 222 0.53 16.71 21.93
CA VAL A 222 -0.83 16.38 22.37
C VAL A 222 -1.02 14.87 22.29
N ALA A 223 -0.82 14.16 23.40
CA ALA A 223 -0.91 12.69 23.46
C ALA A 223 -2.24 12.16 22.89
N ALA A 224 -3.35 12.85 23.09
CA ALA A 224 -4.64 12.48 22.52
C ALA A 224 -4.66 12.46 20.97
N SER A 225 -3.72 13.12 20.30
CA SER A 225 -3.59 13.08 18.84
C SER A 225 -3.04 11.73 18.38
N ASP A 226 -2.09 11.11 19.12
CA ASP A 226 -1.59 9.77 18.85
C ASP A 226 -2.67 8.72 19.09
N ASP A 227 -3.40 8.83 20.22
CA ASP A 227 -4.53 7.94 20.53
C ASP A 227 -5.60 7.99 19.43
N ALA A 228 -5.87 9.19 18.91
CA ALA A 228 -6.83 9.36 17.81
C ALA A 228 -6.32 8.72 16.50
N ALA A 229 -5.03 8.90 16.18
CA ALA A 229 -4.42 8.28 15.00
C ALA A 229 -4.47 6.74 15.08
N CYS A 230 -4.11 6.15 16.22
CA CYS A 230 -4.17 4.71 16.42
C CYS A 230 -5.62 4.19 16.47
N SER A 231 -6.59 4.98 16.95
CA SER A 231 -8.00 4.59 16.89
C SER A 231 -8.53 4.53 15.43
N MET A 232 -8.04 5.39 14.53
CA MET A 232 -8.36 5.31 13.10
C MET A 232 -7.78 4.05 12.47
N ALA A 233 -6.51 3.75 12.79
CA ALA A 233 -5.83 2.54 12.31
C ALA A 233 -6.56 1.26 12.76
N GLN A 234 -6.95 1.17 14.03
CA GLN A 234 -7.71 0.03 14.56
C GLN A 234 -9.09 -0.13 13.92
N ALA A 235 -9.74 0.97 13.59
CA ALA A 235 -11.05 0.98 12.96
C ALA A 235 -11.01 0.88 11.42
N ASP A 236 -9.81 0.91 10.83
CA ASP A 236 -9.56 0.98 9.38
C ASP A 236 -10.39 2.09 8.70
N LYS A 237 -10.52 3.25 9.36
CA LYS A 237 -11.29 4.39 8.85
C LYS A 237 -10.92 5.71 9.52
N LEU A 238 -11.11 6.81 8.81
CA LEU A 238 -11.01 8.17 9.34
C LEU A 238 -12.25 8.51 10.23
N GLY A 239 -12.14 9.51 11.09
CA GLY A 239 -13.29 10.11 11.79
C GLY A 239 -13.85 9.28 12.96
N THR A 240 -12.99 8.64 13.75
CA THR A 240 -13.36 7.88 14.96
C THR A 240 -13.89 8.77 16.10
N PRO A 241 -14.50 8.20 17.16
CA PRO A 241 -14.93 8.97 18.34
C PRO A 241 -13.79 9.79 18.96
N SER A 242 -12.55 9.26 19.01
CA SER A 242 -11.38 9.97 19.54
C SER A 242 -11.05 11.20 18.70
N VAL A 243 -11.15 11.13 17.39
CA VAL A 243 -11.01 12.28 16.48
C VAL A 243 -12.09 13.34 16.75
N ARG A 244 -13.37 12.93 16.90
CA ARG A 244 -14.47 13.86 17.19
C ARG A 244 -14.26 14.61 18.51
N LYS A 245 -13.76 13.91 19.54
CA LYS A 245 -13.42 14.55 20.83
C LYS A 245 -12.31 15.60 20.69
N LEU A 246 -11.30 15.38 19.85
CA LEU A 246 -10.30 16.39 19.53
C LEU A 246 -10.92 17.60 18.81
N ALA A 247 -11.85 17.36 17.89
CA ALA A 247 -12.50 18.41 17.12
C ALA A 247 -13.41 19.32 17.94
N GLU A 248 -13.72 18.99 19.20
CA GLU A 248 -14.39 19.90 20.15
C GLU A 248 -13.49 21.06 20.60
N ARG A 249 -12.16 20.93 20.46
CA ARG A 249 -11.17 21.88 20.97
C ARG A 249 -10.27 22.45 19.89
N PHE A 250 -10.04 21.72 18.81
CA PHE A 250 -9.08 22.05 17.77
C PHE A 250 -9.72 21.95 16.40
N THR A 251 -9.19 22.68 15.43
CA THR A 251 -9.38 22.32 14.03
C THR A 251 -8.60 21.03 13.74
N VAL A 252 -9.27 19.97 13.31
CA VAL A 252 -8.66 18.65 13.15
C VAL A 252 -8.69 18.24 11.68
N MET A 253 -7.52 17.87 11.15
CA MET A 253 -7.37 17.22 9.87
C MET A 253 -6.92 15.77 10.08
N THR A 254 -7.57 14.84 9.40
CA THR A 254 -7.22 13.42 9.44
C THR A 254 -7.01 12.89 8.03
N TYR A 255 -5.98 12.07 7.87
CA TYR A 255 -5.69 11.41 6.60
C TYR A 255 -4.83 10.17 6.84
N ASN A 256 -4.72 9.33 5.81
CA ASN A 256 -3.72 8.29 5.73
C ASN A 256 -2.77 8.58 4.57
N THR A 257 -1.54 8.12 4.68
CA THR A 257 -0.50 8.37 3.67
C THR A 257 0.59 7.32 3.71
N LEU A 258 1.17 7.04 2.55
CA LEU A 258 2.43 6.30 2.40
C LEU A 258 3.64 7.25 2.36
N HIS A 259 3.39 8.56 2.16
CA HIS A 259 4.37 9.61 1.96
C HIS A 259 4.18 10.74 2.99
N PRO A 260 4.65 10.54 4.25
CA PRO A 260 4.43 11.48 5.34
C PRO A 260 5.14 12.84 5.16
N GLU A 261 6.11 12.90 4.26
CA GLU A 261 6.79 14.13 3.84
C GLU A 261 5.90 15.04 2.99
N THR A 262 4.72 14.55 2.55
CA THR A 262 3.79 15.29 1.69
C THR A 262 2.43 15.44 2.36
N LEU A 263 1.96 16.66 2.49
CA LEU A 263 0.61 16.94 3.00
C LEU A 263 -0.45 16.66 1.93
N PRO A 264 -1.67 16.23 2.32
CA PRO A 264 -2.78 16.07 1.37
C PRO A 264 -3.16 17.42 0.73
N SER A 265 -3.69 17.39 -0.48
CA SER A 265 -4.00 18.59 -1.28
C SER A 265 -4.90 19.62 -0.58
N GLY A 266 -5.77 19.17 0.34
CA GLY A 266 -6.62 20.05 1.14
C GLY A 266 -5.93 20.74 2.32
N ALA A 267 -4.72 20.32 2.71
CA ALA A 267 -4.03 20.84 3.88
C ALA A 267 -3.67 22.33 3.75
N GLY A 268 -3.29 22.76 2.53
CA GLY A 268 -2.95 24.15 2.27
C GLY A 268 -4.04 25.13 2.67
N HIS A 269 -5.30 24.79 2.41
CA HIS A 269 -6.44 25.63 2.79
C HIS A 269 -6.61 25.73 4.31
N ALA A 270 -6.53 24.61 5.02
CA ALA A 270 -6.63 24.58 6.47
C ALA A 270 -5.46 25.35 7.15
N LEU A 271 -4.25 25.22 6.58
CA LEU A 271 -3.05 25.89 7.07
C LEU A 271 -2.95 27.38 6.68
N ALA A 272 -3.82 27.88 5.80
CA ALA A 272 -3.77 29.26 5.32
C ALA A 272 -4.32 30.29 6.32
N SER A 273 -4.94 29.87 7.43
CA SER A 273 -5.51 30.78 8.43
C SER A 273 -4.42 31.54 9.17
N HIS A 274 -4.58 32.89 9.26
CA HIS A 274 -3.71 33.77 10.04
C HIS A 274 -3.93 33.66 11.56
N HIS A 275 -5.04 33.06 11.99
CA HIS A 275 -5.40 32.90 13.39
C HIS A 275 -4.77 31.68 14.05
N LEU A 276 -4.09 30.85 13.28
CA LEU A 276 -3.41 29.68 13.82
C LEU A 276 -2.09 30.08 14.49
N HIS A 277 -1.87 29.52 15.67
CA HIS A 277 -0.68 29.78 16.48
C HIS A 277 0.12 28.52 16.78
N SER A 278 -0.56 27.39 16.85
CA SER A 278 0.08 26.12 17.18
C SER A 278 -0.51 24.93 16.38
N PHE A 279 0.24 23.83 16.38
CA PHE A 279 -0.21 22.55 15.82
C PHE A 279 0.36 21.37 16.60
N SER A 280 -0.32 20.23 16.52
CA SER A 280 0.28 18.96 16.92
C SER A 280 0.07 17.88 15.85
N VAL A 281 0.96 16.87 15.87
CA VAL A 281 0.91 15.73 14.97
C VAL A 281 0.74 14.47 15.80
N GLY A 282 -0.37 13.77 15.62
CA GLY A 282 -0.56 12.40 16.05
C GLY A 282 -0.36 11.45 14.88
N ALA A 283 0.30 10.32 15.13
CA ALA A 283 0.65 9.40 14.07
C ALA A 283 0.62 7.94 14.54
N CYS A 284 0.15 7.05 13.67
CA CYS A 284 0.13 5.61 13.92
C CYS A 284 0.37 4.86 12.60
N TYR A 285 1.26 3.88 12.60
CA TYR A 285 1.42 2.95 11.49
C TYR A 285 0.59 1.69 11.76
N ALA A 286 -0.12 1.20 10.75
CA ALA A 286 -0.79 -0.08 10.85
C ALA A 286 -0.98 -0.73 9.48
N ARG A 287 -0.93 -2.06 9.47
CA ARG A 287 -1.47 -2.90 8.42
C ARG A 287 -2.94 -3.14 8.72
N THR A 288 -3.79 -2.96 7.74
CA THR A 288 -5.24 -3.11 7.88
C THR A 288 -5.79 -3.91 6.70
N VAL A 289 -7.09 -4.20 6.72
CA VAL A 289 -7.74 -4.89 5.59
C VAL A 289 -7.66 -4.03 4.32
N THR A 290 -7.85 -2.70 4.47
CA THR A 290 -7.78 -1.76 3.34
C THR A 290 -6.35 -1.52 2.86
N TYR A 291 -5.37 -1.58 3.77
CA TYR A 291 -3.95 -1.33 3.48
C TYR A 291 -3.09 -2.51 3.95
N PRO A 292 -3.05 -3.62 3.19
CA PRO A 292 -2.42 -4.87 3.63
C PRO A 292 -0.91 -4.72 3.90
N THR A 293 -0.19 -3.92 3.13
CA THR A 293 1.25 -3.65 3.31
C THR A 293 1.53 -2.51 4.28
N GLY A 294 0.45 -1.90 4.86
CA GLY A 294 0.53 -0.86 5.89
C GLY A 294 0.46 0.56 5.34
N VAL A 295 0.01 1.46 6.20
CA VAL A 295 -0.13 2.90 5.91
C VAL A 295 0.04 3.69 7.20
N TYR A 296 0.47 4.94 7.11
CA TYR A 296 0.51 5.88 8.22
C TYR A 296 -0.84 6.59 8.36
N TRP A 297 -1.39 6.57 9.58
CA TRP A 297 -2.59 7.29 9.97
C TRP A 297 -2.18 8.56 10.70
N VAL A 298 -2.62 9.71 10.22
CA VAL A 298 -2.17 11.01 10.73
C VAL A 298 -3.35 11.83 11.22
N VAL A 299 -3.18 12.44 12.40
CA VAL A 299 -4.06 13.46 12.96
C VAL A 299 -3.25 14.73 13.13
N LEU A 300 -3.64 15.77 12.43
CA LEU A 300 -3.09 17.12 12.58
C LEU A 300 -4.11 17.99 13.31
N THR A 301 -3.79 18.47 14.51
CA THR A 301 -4.59 19.46 15.23
C THR A 301 -4.00 20.84 15.01
N LEU A 302 -4.86 21.84 14.82
CA LEU A 302 -4.53 23.24 14.58
C LEU A 302 -5.29 24.10 15.59
N ASP A 303 -4.58 25.09 16.19
CA ASP A 303 -5.11 26.00 17.21
C ASP A 303 -4.66 27.45 16.95
#